data_5738090f5bfe1652a31735e9d26b4876
#
_entry.id   5738090f5bfe1652a31735e9d26b4876
#
_cell.length_a   1.000
_cell.length_b   1.000
_cell.length_c   1.000
_cell.angle_alpha   90.00
_cell.angle_beta   90.00
_cell.angle_gamma   90.00
#
_symmetry.space_group_name_H-M   'P 1'
#
loop_
_entity.id
_entity.type
_entity.pdbx_description
1 polymer ?
#
loop_
_entity_poly.entity_id
_entity_poly.type
_entity_poly.pdbx_seq_one_letter_code
_entity_poly.pdbx_strand_id
1 'polypeptide(L)'
;MDLNTDRALFSISVAAEVTGVNPQMLRIYEQKGLLEPHRTEGGTRRYSTRELERIGEIASLLAAGLNLAGVEQVLLLRAENLELRREIDHLRRKKPLVT
;
A
#
# COMPACT_ATOMS: atom_id res chain seq x y z
N MET A 1 5.93 18.48 -14.08
CA MET A 1 4.97 18.14 -13.26
C MET A 1 4.98 16.73 -12.94
N ASP A 2 4.95 16.43 -11.83
CA ASP A 2 4.98 15.14 -11.47
C ASP A 2 3.66 14.58 -11.39
N LEU A 3 3.58 13.36 -11.68
CA LEU A 3 2.41 12.65 -11.48
C LEU A 3 2.38 12.29 -10.06
N ASN A 4 1.57 12.93 -9.36
CA ASN A 4 1.43 12.64 -7.97
C ASN A 4 0.87 11.26 -7.79
N THR A 5 1.65 10.36 -7.25
CA THR A 5 1.21 8.99 -7.08
C THR A 5 0.11 8.86 -6.05
N ASP A 6 -0.16 9.93 -5.29
CA ASP A 6 -1.26 9.91 -4.35
C ASP A 6 -2.57 10.33 -4.97
N ARG A 7 -2.56 10.76 -6.24
CA ARG A 7 -3.78 11.15 -6.89
C ARG A 7 -4.64 9.95 -7.16
N ALA A 8 -5.91 10.08 -6.87
CA ALA A 8 -6.85 8.99 -7.12
C ALA A 8 -7.25 9.03 -8.58
N LEU A 9 -6.93 7.99 -9.33
CA LEU A 9 -7.11 7.98 -10.76
C LEU A 9 -7.99 6.88 -11.28
N PHE A 10 -8.20 5.79 -10.52
CA PHE A 10 -8.77 4.59 -11.09
C PHE A 10 -10.01 4.15 -10.35
N SER A 11 -11.02 3.72 -11.09
CA SER A 11 -12.22 3.14 -10.48
C SER A 11 -11.90 1.74 -9.97
N ILE A 12 -12.83 1.19 -9.19
CA ILE A 12 -12.63 -0.15 -8.66
C ILE A 12 -12.55 -1.18 -9.78
N SER A 13 -13.32 -0.99 -10.87
CA SER A 13 -13.27 -1.98 -11.94
C SER A 13 -11.93 -1.91 -12.68
N VAL A 14 -11.39 -0.72 -12.87
CA VAL A 14 -10.07 -0.59 -13.49
C VAL A 14 -9.00 -1.14 -12.57
N ALA A 15 -9.10 -0.84 -11.26
CA ALA A 15 -8.14 -1.36 -10.30
C ALA A 15 -8.15 -2.88 -10.30
N ALA A 16 -9.34 -3.48 -10.36
CA ALA A 16 -9.46 -4.93 -10.40
C ALA A 16 -8.81 -5.49 -11.66
N GLU A 17 -9.05 -4.83 -12.78
CA GLU A 17 -8.51 -5.30 -14.05
C GLU A 17 -6.98 -5.23 -14.06
N VAL A 18 -6.44 -4.11 -13.60
CA VAL A 18 -5.00 -3.90 -13.64
C VAL A 18 -4.27 -4.83 -12.67
N THR A 19 -4.84 -5.04 -11.49
CA THR A 19 -4.16 -5.84 -10.46
C THR A 19 -4.47 -7.32 -10.54
N GLY A 20 -5.53 -7.69 -11.25
CA GLY A 20 -5.96 -9.08 -11.30
C GLY A 20 -6.72 -9.52 -10.07
N VAL A 21 -7.07 -8.62 -9.19
CA VAL A 21 -7.81 -8.92 -7.96
C VAL A 21 -9.25 -8.50 -8.16
N ASN A 22 -10.20 -9.39 -7.89
CA ASN A 22 -11.58 -9.06 -8.20
C ASN A 22 -12.12 -7.99 -7.24
N PRO A 23 -13.18 -7.28 -7.65
CA PRO A 23 -13.68 -6.15 -6.84
C PRO A 23 -14.10 -6.54 -5.44
N GLN A 24 -14.64 -7.74 -5.29
CA GLN A 24 -15.10 -8.17 -3.99
C GLN A 24 -13.94 -8.31 -3.02
N MET A 25 -12.82 -8.84 -3.50
CA MET A 25 -11.63 -8.94 -2.67
C MET A 25 -11.08 -7.56 -2.33
N LEU A 26 -11.15 -6.61 -3.26
CA LEU A 26 -10.70 -5.25 -2.97
C LEU A 26 -11.53 -4.65 -1.84
N ARG A 27 -12.83 -4.93 -1.82
CA ARG A 27 -13.68 -4.44 -0.73
C ARG A 27 -13.32 -5.10 0.59
N ILE A 28 -12.95 -6.38 0.55
CA ILE A 28 -12.52 -7.07 1.76
C ILE A 28 -11.22 -6.47 2.27
N TYR A 29 -10.27 -6.17 1.38
CA TYR A 29 -9.03 -5.53 1.80
C TYR A 29 -9.33 -4.20 2.49
N GLU A 30 -10.26 -3.45 1.95
CA GLU A 30 -10.65 -2.18 2.54
C GLU A 30 -11.28 -2.37 3.91
N GLN A 31 -12.16 -3.35 4.04
CA GLN A 31 -12.80 -3.64 5.31
C GLN A 31 -11.81 -4.02 6.39
N LYS A 32 -10.74 -4.69 6.00
CA LYS A 32 -9.72 -5.09 6.94
C LYS A 32 -8.71 -3.98 7.22
N GLY A 33 -8.90 -2.82 6.62
CA GLY A 33 -8.00 -1.71 6.86
C GLY A 33 -6.70 -1.78 6.09
N LEU A 34 -6.61 -2.66 5.11
CA LEU A 34 -5.38 -2.81 4.33
C LEU A 34 -5.32 -1.82 3.18
N LEU A 35 -6.45 -1.25 2.79
CA LEU A 35 -6.54 -0.26 1.72
C LEU A 35 -7.38 0.90 2.19
N GLU A 36 -7.02 2.09 1.72
CA GLU A 36 -7.79 3.28 2.00
C GLU A 36 -8.04 4.03 0.70
N PRO A 37 -8.99 3.57 -0.11
CA PRO A 37 -9.23 4.28 -1.37
C PRO A 37 -9.82 5.65 -1.10
N HIS A 38 -9.53 6.57 -1.99
CA HIS A 38 -10.16 7.88 -1.96
C HIS A 38 -11.61 7.73 -2.38
N ARG A 39 -12.42 8.71 -2.02
CA ARG A 39 -13.81 8.72 -2.44
C ARG A 39 -14.12 10.04 -3.08
N THR A 40 -14.89 10.00 -4.17
CA THR A 40 -15.38 11.22 -4.79
C THR A 40 -16.46 11.81 -3.89
N GLU A 41 -16.94 12.98 -4.26
CA GLU A 41 -18.01 13.61 -3.52
C GLU A 41 -19.25 12.73 -3.44
N GLY A 42 -19.49 11.93 -4.48
CA GLY A 42 -20.62 11.02 -4.48
C GLY A 42 -20.36 9.72 -3.76
N GLY A 43 -19.17 9.55 -3.12
CA GLY A 43 -18.89 8.35 -2.37
C GLY A 43 -18.30 7.21 -3.20
N THR A 44 -17.93 7.49 -4.44
CA THR A 44 -17.36 6.46 -5.31
C THR A 44 -15.90 6.26 -5.00
N ARG A 45 -15.47 5.01 -4.96
CA ARG A 45 -14.07 4.69 -4.68
C ARG A 45 -13.17 5.08 -5.84
N ARG A 46 -11.98 5.59 -5.50
CA ARG A 46 -10.95 5.88 -6.47
C ARG A 46 -9.62 5.42 -5.91
N TYR A 47 -8.86 4.74 -6.73
CA TYR A 47 -7.59 4.14 -6.32
C TYR A 47 -6.43 4.88 -6.97
N SER A 48 -5.44 5.24 -6.18
CA SER A 48 -4.22 5.88 -6.69
C SER A 48 -3.26 4.80 -7.17
N THR A 49 -2.22 5.25 -7.86
CA THR A 49 -1.15 4.33 -8.27
C THR A 49 -0.54 3.64 -7.06
N ARG A 50 -0.36 4.38 -5.98
CA ARG A 50 0.21 3.80 -4.76
C ARG A 50 -0.68 2.70 -4.23
N GLU A 51 -1.99 2.87 -4.31
CA GLU A 51 -2.90 1.85 -3.84
C GLU A 51 -2.91 0.64 -4.76
N LEU A 52 -2.73 0.84 -6.06
CA LEU A 52 -2.60 -0.29 -6.95
C LEU A 52 -1.37 -1.13 -6.58
N GLU A 53 -0.28 -0.48 -6.23
CA GLU A 53 0.91 -1.20 -5.77
C GLU A 53 0.64 -1.95 -4.48
N ARG A 54 -0.10 -1.33 -3.57
CA ARG A 54 -0.46 -1.97 -2.31
C ARG A 54 -1.30 -3.21 -2.55
N ILE A 55 -2.26 -3.12 -3.48
CA ILE A 55 -3.08 -4.28 -3.81
C ILE A 55 -2.19 -5.42 -4.32
N GLY A 56 -1.24 -5.10 -5.18
CA GLY A 56 -0.32 -6.12 -5.68
C GLY A 56 0.50 -6.75 -4.57
N GLU A 57 0.93 -5.94 -3.62
CA GLU A 57 1.69 -6.44 -2.49
C GLU A 57 0.87 -7.41 -1.64
N ILE A 58 -0.38 -7.03 -1.36
CA ILE A 58 -1.28 -7.89 -0.60
C ILE A 58 -1.50 -9.21 -1.32
N ALA A 59 -1.79 -9.13 -2.62
CA ALA A 59 -2.05 -10.34 -3.40
C ALA A 59 -0.83 -11.24 -3.43
N SER A 60 0.35 -10.66 -3.52
CA SER A 60 1.59 -11.42 -3.54
C SER A 60 1.81 -12.17 -2.23
N LEU A 61 1.52 -11.52 -1.10
CA LEU A 61 1.67 -12.16 0.20
C LEU A 61 0.67 -13.29 0.40
N LEU A 62 -0.56 -13.08 -0.08
CA LEU A 62 -1.56 -14.14 -0.01
C LEU A 62 -1.15 -15.32 -0.87
N ALA A 63 -0.59 -15.05 -2.05
CA ALA A 63 -0.12 -16.11 -2.93
C ALA A 63 1.05 -16.86 -2.31
N ALA A 64 1.81 -16.22 -1.45
CA ALA A 64 2.92 -16.87 -0.75
C ALA A 64 2.46 -17.70 0.42
N GLY A 65 1.15 -17.72 0.71
CA GLY A 65 0.62 -18.59 1.73
C GLY A 65 0.16 -17.91 3.01
N LEU A 66 0.26 -16.59 3.09
CA LEU A 66 -0.21 -15.91 4.28
C LEU A 66 -1.73 -15.76 4.22
N ASN A 67 -2.37 -15.68 5.39
CA ASN A 67 -3.75 -15.25 5.43
C ASN A 67 -3.79 -13.74 5.64
N LEU A 68 -4.99 -13.17 5.66
CA LEU A 68 -5.11 -11.71 5.74
C LEU A 68 -4.53 -11.16 7.04
N ALA A 69 -4.67 -11.89 8.14
CA ALA A 69 -4.09 -11.45 9.40
C ALA A 69 -2.57 -11.39 9.30
N GLY A 70 -1.98 -12.39 8.66
CA GLY A 70 -0.54 -12.41 8.46
C GLY A 70 -0.08 -11.30 7.54
N VAL A 71 -0.86 -11.03 6.48
CA VAL A 71 -0.56 -9.94 5.57
C VAL A 71 -0.52 -8.62 6.33
N GLU A 72 -1.50 -8.40 7.21
CA GLU A 72 -1.54 -7.18 7.99
C GLU A 72 -0.27 -7.03 8.82
N GLN A 73 0.16 -8.11 9.48
CA GLN A 73 1.36 -8.06 10.29
C GLN A 73 2.61 -7.75 9.46
N VAL A 74 2.71 -8.38 8.29
CA VAL A 74 3.87 -8.14 7.43
C VAL A 74 3.90 -6.69 6.98
N LEU A 75 2.74 -6.13 6.61
CA LEU A 75 2.71 -4.75 6.15
C LEU A 75 3.08 -3.79 7.26
N LEU A 76 2.61 -4.05 8.48
CA LEU A 76 2.99 -3.22 9.62
C LEU A 76 4.49 -3.30 9.87
N LEU A 77 5.04 -4.49 9.83
CA LEU A 77 6.47 -4.67 10.07
C LEU A 77 7.29 -4.02 8.98
N ARG A 78 6.83 -4.07 7.73
CA ARG A 78 7.53 -3.40 6.64
C ARG A 78 7.54 -1.90 6.84
N ALA A 79 6.43 -1.35 7.31
CA ALA A 79 6.35 0.09 7.57
C ALA A 79 7.30 0.49 8.69
N GLU A 80 7.31 -0.28 9.78
CA GLU A 80 8.21 -0.01 10.88
C GLU A 80 9.67 -0.16 10.46
N ASN A 81 9.94 -1.19 9.66
CA ASN A 81 11.28 -1.43 9.18
C ASN A 81 11.77 -0.27 8.34
N LEU A 82 10.91 0.25 7.48
CA LEU A 82 11.25 1.39 6.63
C LEU A 82 11.54 2.61 7.47
N GLU A 83 10.74 2.84 8.49
CA GLU A 83 10.92 4.00 9.35
C GLU A 83 12.23 3.89 10.12
N LEU A 84 12.53 2.71 10.65
CA LEU A 84 13.78 2.51 11.37
C LEU A 84 14.99 2.67 10.47
N ARG A 85 14.88 2.22 9.22
CA ARG A 85 15.98 2.40 8.29
C ARG A 85 16.21 3.87 7.98
N ARG A 86 15.14 4.63 7.87
CA ARG A 86 15.26 6.06 7.65
C ARG A 86 15.92 6.74 8.84
N GLU A 87 15.56 6.29 10.04
CA GLU A 87 16.12 6.85 11.25
C GLU A 87 17.60 6.54 11.33
N ILE A 88 17.97 5.31 11.01
CA ILE A 88 19.38 4.92 11.01
C ILE A 88 20.15 5.76 10.00
N ASP A 89 19.61 5.93 8.81
CA ASP A 89 20.27 6.74 7.79
C ASP A 89 20.44 8.18 8.26
N HIS A 90 19.41 8.71 8.90
CA HIS A 90 19.47 10.08 9.41
C HIS A 90 20.56 10.21 10.46
N LEU A 91 20.65 9.26 11.37
CA LEU A 91 21.65 9.30 12.42
C LEU A 91 23.05 9.14 11.85
N ARG A 92 23.22 8.30 10.85
CA ARG A 92 24.52 8.13 10.22
C ARG A 92 24.97 9.39 9.53
N ARG A 93 24.06 10.12 8.90
CA ARG A 93 24.42 11.36 8.25
C ARG A 93 24.70 12.46 9.24
N LYS A 94 23.99 12.44 10.36
CA LYS A 94 24.19 13.45 11.37
C LYS A 94 25.48 13.28 12.14
N LYS A 95 25.91 12.04 12.26
CA LYS A 95 27.13 11.75 12.98
C LYS A 95 28.14 11.18 12.04
N PRO A 96 28.83 12.04 11.30
CA PRO A 96 29.81 11.52 10.36
C PRO A 96 30.87 10.73 11.13
N LEU A 97 31.42 9.77 10.44
CA LEU A 97 32.44 8.96 11.05
C LEU A 97 33.59 9.83 11.40
N VAL A 98 33.93 9.80 12.62
CA VAL A 98 35.06 10.53 13.06
C VAL A 98 36.19 9.57 13.20
N THR A 99 37.22 9.84 12.60
CA THR A 99 38.33 8.92 12.72
C THR A 99 39.37 9.46 13.61
#